data_2b414ed4864c0dfada7401601550542e
#
_entry.id   2b414ed4864c0dfada7401601550542e
#
_cell.length_a   1.000
_cell.length_b   1.000
_cell.length_c   1.000
_cell.angle_alpha   90.00
_cell.angle_beta   90.00
_cell.angle_gamma   90.00
#
_symmetry.space_group_name_H-M   'P 1'
#
loop_
_entity.id
_entity.type
_entity.pdbx_description
1 polymer ?
#
loop_
_entity_poly.entity_id
_entity_poly.type
_entity_poly.pdbx_seq_one_letter_code
_entity_poly.pdbx_strand_id
1 'polypeptide(L)'
;MGEAIITRRGGGILKIAGQTEEIVRFGEAINKYDPVYVKGGTFTKVPNPSTLPTGNGYEVAFDSTGTYLAVGHGKSPYITIYKRNGDTFTKLSNPSTLPTGTGIGVAFDSTGAYLAIAHENSPYITIYKRNGDAFTKLSNPST
;
A
#
# COMPACT_ATOMS: atom_id res chain seq x y z
N MET A 1 6.24 -10.58 -24.71
CA MET A 1 6.40 -9.12 -24.96
C MET A 1 5.36 -8.75 -25.99
N GLY A 2 4.39 -7.94 -25.65
CA GLY A 2 3.36 -7.46 -26.57
C GLY A 2 3.76 -6.11 -27.15
N GLU A 3 3.72 -5.99 -28.47
CA GLU A 3 3.95 -4.74 -29.18
C GLU A 3 2.74 -3.83 -29.08
N ALA A 4 2.97 -2.55 -28.80
CA ALA A 4 1.98 -1.50 -28.96
C ALA A 4 2.02 -1.02 -30.41
N ILE A 5 0.93 -1.19 -31.18
CA ILE A 5 0.82 -0.72 -32.55
C ILE A 5 0.09 0.63 -32.51
N ILE A 6 0.80 1.70 -32.90
CA ILE A 6 0.22 3.02 -33.12
C ILE A 6 0.01 3.18 -34.63
N THR A 7 -1.21 3.14 -35.12
CA THR A 7 -1.53 3.43 -36.50
C THR A 7 -1.94 4.87 -36.73
N ARG A 8 -1.30 5.57 -37.65
CA ARG A 8 -1.65 6.91 -38.11
C ARG A 8 -2.66 6.81 -39.24
N ARG A 9 -3.85 7.32 -39.06
CA ARG A 9 -4.74 8.07 -39.94
C ARG A 9 -6.17 8.01 -39.42
N GLY A 10 -6.75 9.19 -39.11
CA GLY A 10 -8.17 9.40 -39.02
C GLY A 10 -8.96 8.43 -38.17
N GLY A 11 -8.66 8.30 -36.91
CA GLY A 11 -9.27 7.34 -36.00
C GLY A 11 -8.26 6.24 -35.63
N GLY A 12 -7.29 6.57 -34.82
CA GLY A 12 -6.29 5.60 -34.35
C GLY A 12 -6.85 4.69 -33.26
N ILE A 13 -6.56 3.40 -33.36
CA ILE A 13 -6.82 2.41 -32.29
C ILE A 13 -5.51 2.19 -31.56
N LEU A 14 -5.47 2.47 -30.26
CA LEU A 14 -4.38 2.05 -29.41
C LEU A 14 -4.72 0.67 -28.82
N LYS A 15 -3.96 -0.35 -29.19
CA LYS A 15 -4.12 -1.70 -28.65
C LYS A 15 -2.97 -1.99 -27.70
N ILE A 16 -3.27 -2.21 -26.44
CA ILE A 16 -2.29 -2.67 -25.44
C ILE A 16 -2.50 -4.17 -25.26
N ALA A 17 -1.47 -4.96 -25.59
CA ALA A 17 -1.53 -6.40 -25.45
C ALA A 17 -1.70 -6.83 -23.99
N GLY A 18 -2.71 -7.66 -23.69
CA GLY A 18 -2.92 -8.30 -22.39
C GLY A 18 -4.10 -7.80 -21.57
N GLN A 19 -4.91 -6.87 -22.09
CA GLN A 19 -6.14 -6.45 -21.43
C GLN A 19 -7.34 -6.60 -22.38
N THR A 20 -8.47 -7.04 -21.86
CA THR A 20 -9.75 -7.06 -22.57
C THR A 20 -10.24 -5.62 -22.74
N GLU A 21 -10.50 -5.24 -23.96
CA GLU A 21 -10.39 -3.88 -24.45
C GLU A 21 -11.61 -3.02 -24.35
N GLU A 22 -11.40 -1.75 -24.09
CA GLU A 22 -12.26 -0.70 -24.59
C GLU A 22 -11.48 0.08 -25.67
N ILE A 23 -12.04 0.15 -26.90
CA ILE A 23 -11.49 0.95 -27.98
C ILE A 23 -11.86 2.41 -27.75
N VAL A 24 -10.90 3.25 -27.39
CA VAL A 24 -11.12 4.69 -27.31
C VAL A 24 -10.88 5.29 -28.69
N ARG A 25 -11.94 5.82 -29.31
CA ARG A 25 -11.85 6.60 -30.56
C ARG A 25 -11.56 8.06 -30.22
N PHE A 26 -10.42 8.53 -30.67
CA PHE A 26 -10.07 9.95 -30.57
C PHE A 26 -10.47 10.64 -31.89
N GLY A 27 -11.28 11.68 -31.81
CA GLY A 27 -11.75 12.45 -32.96
C GLY A 27 -10.71 13.39 -33.57
N GLU A 28 -9.55 13.55 -32.92
CA GLU A 28 -8.48 14.46 -33.34
C GLU A 28 -7.11 13.79 -33.28
N ALA A 29 -6.15 14.31 -34.03
CA ALA A 29 -4.77 13.81 -34.04
C ALA A 29 -4.11 14.05 -32.67
N ILE A 30 -3.63 12.97 -32.05
CA ILE A 30 -2.86 13.05 -30.81
C ILE A 30 -1.48 13.63 -31.15
N ASN A 31 -1.12 14.76 -30.54
CA ASN A 31 0.21 15.32 -30.64
C ASN A 31 1.20 14.52 -29.81
N LYS A 32 2.48 14.60 -30.17
CA LYS A 32 3.58 13.87 -29.50
C LYS A 32 3.66 14.08 -27.99
N TYR A 33 3.02 15.13 -27.48
CA TYR A 33 3.04 15.54 -26.05
C TYR A 33 1.68 15.46 -25.39
N ASP A 34 0.66 14.92 -26.06
CA ASP A 34 -0.66 14.77 -25.43
C ASP A 34 -0.58 13.68 -24.35
N PRO A 35 -1.07 13.95 -23.13
CA PRO A 35 -1.12 12.93 -22.10
C PRO A 35 -2.11 11.83 -22.53
N VAL A 36 -1.62 10.59 -22.58
CA VAL A 36 -2.48 9.43 -22.83
C VAL A 36 -3.12 9.01 -21.52
N TYR A 37 -4.44 9.18 -21.41
CA TYR A 37 -5.21 8.68 -20.29
C TYR A 37 -5.78 7.30 -20.62
N VAL A 38 -5.51 6.33 -19.79
CA VAL A 38 -6.25 5.05 -19.81
C VAL A 38 -7.59 5.31 -19.11
N LYS A 39 -8.65 5.49 -19.89
CA LYS A 39 -10.00 5.60 -19.33
C LYS A 39 -10.55 4.18 -19.18
N GLY A 40 -10.81 3.78 -17.94
CA GLY A 40 -11.51 2.52 -17.69
C GLY A 40 -10.78 1.52 -16.78
N GLY A 41 -9.86 1.98 -15.94
CA GLY A 41 -9.41 1.14 -14.82
C GLY A 41 -10.57 0.94 -13.84
N THR A 42 -11.14 -0.26 -13.79
CA THR A 42 -12.09 -0.60 -12.74
C THR A 42 -11.34 -0.94 -11.46
N PHE A 43 -11.66 -0.25 -10.36
CA PHE A 43 -11.19 -0.66 -9.05
C PHE A 43 -12.03 -1.83 -8.56
N THR A 44 -11.38 -2.97 -8.39
CA THR A 44 -12.04 -4.14 -7.81
C THR A 44 -11.62 -4.28 -6.35
N LYS A 45 -12.60 -4.41 -5.44
CA LYS A 45 -12.31 -4.67 -4.03
C LYS A 45 -11.70 -6.06 -3.89
N VAL A 46 -10.50 -6.12 -3.30
CA VAL A 46 -9.90 -7.41 -2.90
C VAL A 46 -10.58 -7.96 -1.64
N PRO A 47 -10.54 -9.28 -1.39
CA PRO A 47 -11.08 -9.87 -0.17
C PRO A 47 -10.47 -9.24 1.09
N ASN A 48 -11.27 -9.08 2.11
CA ASN A 48 -10.75 -8.66 3.41
C ASN A 48 -9.78 -9.73 3.96
N PRO A 49 -8.74 -9.32 4.74
CA PRO A 49 -7.94 -10.26 5.50
C PRO A 49 -8.82 -11.11 6.42
N SER A 50 -8.46 -12.38 6.62
CA SER A 50 -9.18 -13.27 7.53
C SER A 50 -9.14 -12.80 8.99
N THR A 51 -8.12 -12.06 9.37
CA THR A 51 -7.99 -11.43 10.69
C THR A 51 -7.89 -9.93 10.50
N LEU A 52 -8.89 -9.21 11.00
CA LEU A 52 -8.98 -7.75 10.92
C LEU A 52 -8.29 -7.06 12.11
N PRO A 53 -7.98 -5.75 12.03
CA PRO A 53 -7.62 -4.94 13.18
C PRO A 53 -8.72 -5.01 14.25
N THR A 54 -8.31 -4.95 15.52
CA THR A 54 -9.24 -5.10 16.66
C THR A 54 -10.04 -3.83 16.97
N GLY A 55 -9.71 -2.71 16.37
CA GLY A 55 -10.37 -1.42 16.57
C GLY A 55 -10.45 -0.59 15.30
N ASN A 56 -10.99 0.63 15.43
CA ASN A 56 -11.08 1.58 14.33
C ASN A 56 -9.68 1.87 13.78
N GLY A 57 -9.50 1.72 12.47
CA GLY A 57 -8.28 2.11 11.78
C GLY A 57 -8.20 3.63 11.65
N TYR A 58 -7.03 4.19 11.94
CA TYR A 58 -6.75 5.62 11.80
C TYR A 58 -5.82 5.92 10.64
N GLU A 59 -4.83 5.09 10.44
CA GLU A 59 -3.88 5.26 9.34
C GLU A 59 -3.38 3.92 8.82
N VAL A 60 -3.02 3.90 7.53
CA VAL A 60 -2.43 2.73 6.87
C VAL A 60 -1.21 3.16 6.08
N ALA A 61 -0.18 2.32 6.07
CA ALA A 61 1.00 2.52 5.23
C ALA A 61 1.46 1.20 4.62
N PHE A 62 1.78 1.23 3.33
CA PHE A 62 2.55 0.18 2.68
C PHE A 62 4.05 0.48 2.80
N ASP A 63 4.85 -0.58 2.87
CA ASP A 63 6.29 -0.45 2.64
C ASP A 63 6.57 -0.10 1.16
N SER A 64 7.80 0.30 0.85
CA SER A 64 8.20 0.73 -0.49
C SER A 64 8.01 -0.35 -1.58
N THR A 65 7.93 -1.62 -1.20
CA THR A 65 7.71 -2.75 -2.13
C THR A 65 6.24 -3.12 -2.26
N GLY A 66 5.35 -2.59 -1.40
CA GLY A 66 3.96 -2.99 -1.29
C GLY A 66 3.77 -4.40 -0.73
N THR A 67 4.81 -4.99 -0.13
CA THR A 67 4.76 -6.34 0.47
C THR A 67 4.18 -6.33 1.86
N TYR A 68 4.44 -5.29 2.64
CA TYR A 68 3.93 -5.15 4.00
C TYR A 68 2.97 -3.97 4.09
N LEU A 69 1.86 -4.18 4.80
CA LEU A 69 0.87 -3.16 5.13
C LEU A 69 0.76 -3.08 6.64
N ALA A 70 0.92 -1.89 7.21
CA ALA A 70 0.68 -1.63 8.63
C ALA A 70 -0.57 -0.75 8.80
N VAL A 71 -1.35 -1.05 9.83
CA VAL A 71 -2.58 -0.34 10.20
C VAL A 71 -2.49 0.08 11.65
N GLY A 72 -2.47 1.39 11.93
CA GLY A 72 -2.65 1.96 13.26
C GLY A 72 -4.12 1.97 13.65
N HIS A 73 -4.46 1.55 14.88
CA HIS A 73 -5.87 1.46 15.31
C HIS A 73 -6.07 1.66 16.82
N GLY A 74 -7.34 1.86 17.22
CA GLY A 74 -7.74 2.36 18.54
C GLY A 74 -7.76 1.34 19.68
N LYS A 75 -7.59 0.05 19.43
CA LYS A 75 -7.61 -0.98 20.49
C LYS A 75 -6.32 -1.81 20.45
N SER A 76 -5.90 -2.34 21.59
CA SER A 76 -4.76 -3.27 21.64
C SER A 76 -4.90 -4.38 20.59
N PRO A 77 -3.84 -4.66 19.83
CA PRO A 77 -2.44 -4.29 19.97
C PRO A 77 -2.04 -2.90 19.41
N TYR A 78 -2.99 -2.05 19.03
CA TYR A 78 -2.82 -0.69 18.50
C TYR A 78 -2.16 -0.60 17.14
N ILE A 79 -1.61 -1.71 16.67
CA ILE A 79 -1.07 -1.91 15.33
C ILE A 79 -1.39 -3.32 14.84
N THR A 80 -1.72 -3.43 13.56
CA THR A 80 -1.80 -4.72 12.85
C THR A 80 -0.94 -4.65 11.61
N ILE A 81 -0.09 -5.64 11.42
CA ILE A 81 0.82 -5.71 10.27
C ILE A 81 0.44 -6.93 9.44
N TYR A 82 0.32 -6.72 8.14
CA TYR A 82 0.01 -7.76 7.17
C TYR A 82 1.16 -7.94 6.18
N LYS A 83 1.35 -9.18 5.76
CA LYS A 83 2.13 -9.51 4.57
C LYS A 83 1.20 -9.74 3.40
N ARG A 84 1.48 -9.09 2.29
CA ARG A 84 0.73 -9.23 1.04
C ARG A 84 1.36 -10.30 0.15
N ASN A 85 0.52 -11.13 -0.43
CA ASN A 85 0.87 -12.05 -1.52
C ASN A 85 -0.25 -11.97 -2.57
N GLY A 86 0.05 -11.35 -3.71
CA GLY A 86 -0.97 -10.99 -4.70
C GLY A 86 -2.06 -10.12 -4.07
N ASP A 87 -3.30 -10.60 -4.11
CA ASP A 87 -4.49 -9.93 -3.54
C ASP A 87 -4.82 -10.39 -2.11
N THR A 88 -3.97 -11.23 -1.50
CA THR A 88 -4.19 -11.77 -0.17
C THR A 88 -3.32 -11.04 0.86
N PHE A 89 -3.91 -10.69 2.00
CA PHE A 89 -3.25 -10.07 3.13
C PHE A 89 -3.31 -10.99 4.34
N THR A 90 -2.16 -11.50 4.78
CA THR A 90 -2.04 -12.38 5.95
C THR A 90 -1.51 -11.60 7.14
N LYS A 91 -2.25 -11.59 8.25
CA LYS A 91 -1.80 -10.93 9.49
C LYS A 91 -0.53 -11.63 10.01
N LEU A 92 0.50 -10.82 10.28
CA LEU A 92 1.71 -11.27 10.96
C LEU A 92 1.49 -11.38 12.48
N SER A 93 2.38 -12.11 13.13
CA SER A 93 2.45 -12.10 14.60
C SER A 93 2.69 -10.67 15.10
N ASN A 94 2.04 -10.33 16.20
CA ASN A 94 2.26 -9.02 16.82
C ASN A 94 3.73 -8.89 17.26
N PRO A 95 4.31 -7.68 17.22
CA PRO A 95 5.59 -7.42 17.87
C PRO A 95 5.53 -7.80 19.36
N SER A 96 6.63 -8.30 19.91
CA SER A 96 6.70 -8.67 21.34
C SER A 96 6.47 -7.49 22.27
N THR A 97 6.83 -6.29 21.86
CA THR A 97 6.57 -5.05 22.56
C THR A 97 5.67 -4.17 21.70
N LEU A 98 4.49 -3.85 22.20
CA LEU A 98 3.45 -3.09 21.52
C LEU A 98 3.59 -1.58 21.76
N PRO A 99 2.97 -0.73 20.89
CA PRO A 99 2.73 0.66 21.24
C PRO A 99 1.93 0.77 22.53
N THR A 100 2.12 1.83 23.29
CA THR A 100 1.49 2.02 24.61
C THR A 100 0.09 2.62 24.55
N GLY A 101 -0.40 3.00 23.36
CA GLY A 101 -1.72 3.61 23.17
C GLY A 101 -2.17 3.53 21.72
N THR A 102 -3.32 4.14 21.45
CA THR A 102 -3.94 4.23 20.12
C THR A 102 -2.94 4.60 19.05
N GLY A 103 -2.76 3.75 18.06
CA GLY A 103 -1.91 4.02 16.91
C GLY A 103 -2.60 4.99 15.95
N ILE A 104 -2.16 6.24 15.95
CA ILE A 104 -2.76 7.33 15.17
C ILE A 104 -2.00 7.66 13.88
N GLY A 105 -0.73 7.27 13.78
CA GLY A 105 0.10 7.49 12.62
C GLY A 105 1.01 6.30 12.34
N VAL A 106 1.23 5.97 11.06
CA VAL A 106 2.03 4.82 10.64
C VAL A 106 2.90 5.19 9.45
N ALA A 107 4.19 4.90 9.49
CA ALA A 107 5.06 5.12 8.36
C ALA A 107 6.16 4.05 8.27
N PHE A 108 6.41 3.54 7.06
CA PHE A 108 7.65 2.83 6.75
C PHE A 108 8.70 3.81 6.23
N ASP A 109 9.96 3.49 6.46
CA ASP A 109 11.06 4.16 5.76
C ASP A 109 11.12 3.73 4.29
N SER A 110 11.89 4.44 3.49
CA SER A 110 12.01 4.17 2.05
C SER A 110 12.58 2.79 1.71
N THR A 111 13.25 2.14 2.64
CA THR A 111 13.80 0.77 2.47
C THR A 111 12.84 -0.31 2.96
N GLY A 112 11.79 0.05 3.70
CA GLY A 112 10.90 -0.89 4.38
C GLY A 112 11.55 -1.62 5.56
N ALA A 113 12.75 -1.19 5.98
CA ALA A 113 13.47 -1.80 7.10
C ALA A 113 12.99 -1.31 8.46
N TYR A 114 12.40 -0.14 8.52
CA TYR A 114 11.88 0.47 9.75
C TYR A 114 10.41 0.84 9.60
N LEU A 115 9.69 0.70 10.71
CA LEU A 115 8.28 1.08 10.84
C LEU A 115 8.12 1.96 12.08
N ALA A 116 7.63 3.17 11.90
CA ALA A 116 7.33 4.11 12.98
C ALA A 116 5.82 4.18 13.21
N ILE A 117 5.42 4.21 14.48
CA ILE A 117 4.03 4.37 14.92
C ILE A 117 3.97 5.55 15.87
N ALA A 118 3.19 6.57 15.53
CA ALA A 118 2.78 7.62 16.47
C ALA A 118 1.59 7.13 17.27
N HIS A 119 1.56 7.39 18.57
CA HIS A 119 0.47 6.96 19.46
C HIS A 119 0.22 7.94 20.63
N GLU A 120 -0.96 7.85 21.24
CA GLU A 120 -1.45 8.85 22.20
C GLU A 120 -0.72 8.88 23.54
N ASN A 121 -0.09 7.78 23.98
CA ASN A 121 0.55 7.69 25.28
C ASN A 121 2.08 7.78 25.15
N SER A 122 2.73 8.28 26.22
CA SER A 122 4.20 8.28 26.31
C SER A 122 4.77 6.88 26.02
N PRO A 123 5.83 6.78 25.22
CA PRO A 123 6.69 7.83 24.68
C PRO A 123 6.20 8.47 23.37
N TYR A 124 4.93 8.35 23.01
CA TYR A 124 4.24 8.93 21.86
C TYR A 124 4.70 8.42 20.48
N ILE A 125 5.80 7.68 20.43
CA ILE A 125 6.31 7.03 19.23
C ILE A 125 6.90 5.67 19.58
N THR A 126 6.68 4.70 18.72
CA THR A 126 7.37 3.41 18.77
C THR A 126 7.97 3.14 17.40
N ILE A 127 9.26 2.80 17.38
CA ILE A 127 9.98 2.46 16.16
C ILE A 127 10.36 0.99 16.20
N TYR A 128 10.04 0.28 15.13
CA TYR A 128 10.40 -1.12 14.94
C TYR A 128 11.43 -1.26 13.83
N LYS A 129 12.37 -2.16 14.04
CA LYS A 129 13.23 -2.68 12.97
C LYS A 129 12.67 -4.01 12.50
N ARG A 130 12.53 -4.16 11.18
CA ARG A 130 12.07 -5.39 10.55
C ARG A 130 13.23 -6.33 10.28
N ASN A 131 12.99 -7.62 10.54
CA ASN A 131 13.86 -8.73 10.13
C ASN A 131 12.97 -9.86 9.59
N GLY A 132 12.93 -10.02 8.27
CA GLY A 132 11.94 -10.87 7.62
C GLY A 132 10.52 -10.43 7.95
N ASP A 133 9.71 -11.31 8.51
CA ASP A 133 8.32 -11.05 8.93
C ASP A 133 8.20 -10.59 10.40
N ALA A 134 9.32 -10.46 11.13
CA ALA A 134 9.35 -10.03 12.51
C ALA A 134 9.67 -8.53 12.64
N PHE A 135 9.03 -7.88 13.61
CA PHE A 135 9.22 -6.47 13.94
C PHE A 135 9.65 -6.34 15.40
N THR A 136 10.86 -5.85 15.63
CA THR A 136 11.46 -5.68 16.96
C THR A 136 11.52 -4.21 17.32
N LYS A 137 10.94 -3.85 18.48
CA LYS A 137 10.99 -2.46 18.98
C LYS A 137 12.43 -2.05 19.26
N LEU A 138 12.81 -0.88 18.76
CA LEU A 138 14.07 -0.22 19.11
C LEU A 138 13.94 0.52 20.46
N SER A 139 15.09 0.85 21.05
CA SER A 139 15.12 1.77 22.19
C SER A 139 14.44 3.09 21.83
N ASN A 140 13.78 3.70 22.79
CA ASN A 140 13.20 5.02 22.57
C ASN A 140 14.32 6.03 22.23
N PRO A 141 14.04 7.02 21.39
CA PRO A 141 14.97 8.12 21.20
C PRO A 141 15.33 8.75 22.55
N SER A 142 16.62 9.08 22.74
CA SER A 142 17.06 9.85 23.90
C SER A 142 16.55 11.28 23.79
N THR A 143 16.08 11.83 24.88
CA THR A 143 15.72 13.25 25.02
C THR A 143 16.97 14.09 25.23
#